data_e100a43896f8ef6bc47d60845341020c
#
_entry.id   e100a43896f8ef6bc47d60845341020c
#
_cell.length_a   1.000
_cell.length_b   1.000
_cell.length_c   1.000
_cell.angle_alpha   90.00
_cell.angle_beta   90.00
_cell.angle_gamma   90.00
#
_symmetry.space_group_name_H-M   'P 1'
#
loop_
_entity.id
_entity.type
_entity.pdbx_description
1 polymer ?
#
loop_
_entity_poly.entity_id
_entity_poly.type
_entity_poly.pdbx_seq_one_letter_code
_entity_poly.pdbx_strand_id
1 'polypeptide(L)'
;MKTKAGNYLVSSRHLALLTLIDGTDGHPIWILGSKRNEFKDLSDGRATDFSWQHHARFYQNESHITMFDNHGEHTGTCRETCLSRGLHLEIDEQEMTVRVVKEYFHPDRVDAGAMGGFQSLPSGNVMTAWGHTPAFVEFTYDGTPVMDVQRGKIGGGTQNDMFAYRVHKSDWKGRPTWAPSLALEAPDKNTNNAKLWVSWNGATDIAKWAVVC
;
A
#
# COMPACT_ATOMS: atom_id res chain seq x y z
N MET A 1 -2.09 14.73 6.56
CA MET A 1 -2.97 15.07 5.41
C MET A 1 -3.83 16.25 5.82
N LYS A 2 -4.04 17.25 4.96
CA LYS A 2 -4.93 18.38 5.26
C LYS A 2 -6.37 18.04 4.88
N THR A 3 -7.33 18.34 5.77
CA THR A 3 -8.77 18.14 5.54
C THR A 3 -9.38 19.29 4.73
N LYS A 4 -10.63 19.13 4.29
CA LYS A 4 -11.39 20.18 3.63
C LYS A 4 -11.64 21.38 4.56
N ALA A 5 -11.83 21.13 5.86
CA ALA A 5 -12.01 22.15 6.89
C ALA A 5 -10.70 22.88 7.25
N GLY A 6 -9.55 22.45 6.76
CA GLY A 6 -8.26 23.05 7.04
C GLY A 6 -7.45 22.40 8.15
N ASN A 7 -7.99 21.38 8.79
CA ASN A 7 -7.36 20.61 9.87
C ASN A 7 -6.33 19.61 9.31
N TYR A 8 -5.54 18.99 10.17
CA TYR A 8 -4.46 18.09 9.78
C TYR A 8 -4.59 16.72 10.44
N LEU A 9 -4.78 15.67 9.64
CA LEU A 9 -4.59 14.30 10.11
C LEU A 9 -3.09 14.02 10.22
N VAL A 10 -2.65 13.74 11.43
CA VAL A 10 -1.26 13.40 11.78
C VAL A 10 -1.21 11.96 12.28
N SER A 11 -0.23 11.20 11.82
CA SER A 11 0.04 9.83 12.26
C SER A 11 1.36 9.79 13.01
N SER A 12 1.32 9.39 14.27
CA SER A 12 2.48 9.26 15.14
C SER A 12 2.84 7.79 15.29
N ARG A 13 3.81 7.33 14.50
CA ARG A 13 4.24 5.94 14.43
C ARG A 13 4.58 5.33 15.79
N HIS A 14 5.46 5.96 16.54
CA HIS A 14 5.95 5.46 17.84
C HIS A 14 4.93 5.61 18.98
N LEU A 15 3.96 6.47 18.83
CA LEU A 15 2.87 6.62 19.78
C LEU A 15 1.67 5.74 19.45
N ALA A 16 1.70 5.02 18.33
CA ALA A 16 0.61 4.17 17.84
C ALA A 16 -0.74 4.90 17.82
N LEU A 17 -0.77 6.14 17.31
CA LEU A 17 -1.98 6.95 17.25
C LEU A 17 -2.12 7.74 15.96
N LEU A 18 -3.35 8.07 15.65
CA LEU A 18 -3.73 9.12 14.72
C LEU A 18 -4.34 10.27 15.53
N THR A 19 -4.12 11.49 15.10
CA THR A 19 -4.76 12.67 15.69
C THR A 19 -5.19 13.63 14.61
N LEU A 20 -6.36 14.23 14.78
CA LEU A 20 -6.79 15.39 14.01
C LEU A 20 -6.37 16.64 14.77
N ILE A 21 -5.61 17.50 14.14
CA ILE A 21 -5.11 18.75 14.68
C ILE A 21 -5.88 19.90 14.03
N ASP A 22 -6.38 20.82 14.85
CA ASP A 22 -6.97 22.06 14.38
C ASP A 22 -5.94 22.88 13.58
N GLY A 23 -6.32 23.30 12.38
CA GLY A 23 -5.44 24.03 11.49
C GLY A 23 -5.23 25.50 11.86
N THR A 24 -5.99 26.00 12.83
CA THR A 24 -5.96 27.41 13.26
C THR A 24 -5.03 27.61 14.45
N ASP A 25 -5.16 26.76 15.47
CA ASP A 25 -4.45 26.94 16.74
C ASP A 25 -3.54 25.76 17.14
N GLY A 26 -3.63 24.64 16.39
CA GLY A 26 -2.77 23.47 16.60
C GLY A 26 -3.21 22.54 17.73
N HIS A 27 -4.41 22.73 18.31
CA HIS A 27 -4.94 21.82 19.30
C HIS A 27 -5.37 20.48 18.69
N PRO A 28 -5.21 19.35 19.40
CA PRO A 28 -5.82 18.09 19.00
C PRO A 28 -7.35 18.19 19.12
N ILE A 29 -8.04 17.89 18.02
CA ILE A 29 -9.51 17.79 17.97
C ILE A 29 -9.94 16.44 18.50
N TRP A 30 -9.24 15.37 18.09
CA TRP A 30 -9.42 14.02 18.60
C TRP A 30 -8.17 13.16 18.45
N ILE A 31 -8.12 12.07 19.22
CA ILE A 31 -7.06 11.06 19.20
C ILE A 31 -7.68 9.67 19.01
N LEU A 32 -7.19 8.93 18.00
CA LEU A 32 -7.58 7.54 17.74
C LEU A 32 -6.37 6.62 17.94
N GLY A 33 -6.55 5.57 18.73
CA GLY A 33 -5.49 4.60 19.07
C GLY A 33 -4.67 4.99 20.29
N SER A 34 -3.72 4.11 20.67
CA SER A 34 -2.88 4.30 21.87
C SER A 34 -3.68 4.34 23.18
N LYS A 35 -2.97 4.69 24.27
CA LYS A 35 -3.56 4.84 25.62
C LYS A 35 -4.49 6.05 25.79
N ARG A 36 -4.43 6.98 24.83
CA ARG A 36 -5.25 8.20 24.83
C ARG A 36 -6.39 8.14 23.81
N ASN A 37 -6.74 6.95 23.37
CA ASN A 37 -7.84 6.76 22.43
C ASN A 37 -9.15 7.30 22.98
N GLU A 38 -9.84 8.12 22.18
CA GLU A 38 -11.12 8.75 22.52
C GLU A 38 -12.31 8.09 21.85
N PHE A 39 -12.04 7.17 20.88
CA PHE A 39 -13.08 6.49 20.11
C PHE A 39 -13.51 5.18 20.78
N LYS A 40 -14.81 4.93 20.78
CA LYS A 40 -15.35 3.61 21.09
C LYS A 40 -15.14 2.68 19.90
N ASP A 41 -14.40 1.61 20.11
CA ASP A 41 -14.18 0.57 19.10
C ASP A 41 -15.39 -0.35 18.99
N LEU A 42 -16.00 -0.42 17.80
CA LEU A 42 -17.14 -1.27 17.49
C LEU A 42 -16.72 -2.62 16.83
N SER A 43 -15.43 -2.94 16.85
CA SER A 43 -14.84 -4.13 16.22
C SER A 43 -14.01 -4.96 17.18
N ASP A 44 -14.44 -5.04 18.44
CA ASP A 44 -13.78 -5.83 19.49
C ASP A 44 -12.28 -5.50 19.67
N GLY A 45 -11.95 -4.21 19.58
CA GLY A 45 -10.61 -3.69 19.75
C GLY A 45 -9.76 -3.69 18.45
N ARG A 46 -10.22 -4.30 17.36
CA ARG A 46 -9.43 -4.40 16.12
C ARG A 46 -9.26 -3.09 15.36
N ALA A 47 -10.14 -2.12 15.59
CA ALA A 47 -10.06 -0.81 14.95
C ALA A 47 -9.06 0.12 15.64
N THR A 48 -8.75 -0.11 16.90
CA THR A 48 -7.82 0.69 17.72
C THR A 48 -6.51 -0.02 18.02
N ASP A 49 -6.43 -1.34 17.76
CA ASP A 49 -5.22 -2.14 17.89
C ASP A 49 -4.39 -2.08 16.61
N PHE A 50 -3.79 -0.92 16.38
CA PHE A 50 -2.81 -0.70 15.32
C PHE A 50 -1.54 -0.07 15.89
N SER A 51 -0.42 -0.33 15.24
CA SER A 51 0.85 0.23 15.69
C SER A 51 1.87 0.35 14.56
N TRP A 52 2.81 1.29 14.74
CA TRP A 52 3.88 1.58 13.79
C TRP A 52 3.36 1.90 12.38
N GLN A 53 2.13 2.30 12.29
CA GLN A 53 1.35 2.53 11.08
C GLN A 53 2.00 3.57 10.15
N HIS A 54 1.77 3.37 8.86
CA HIS A 54 2.21 4.26 7.80
C HIS A 54 1.06 4.62 6.87
N HIS A 55 1.24 5.72 6.15
CA HIS A 55 0.38 6.16 5.06
C HIS A 55 -1.10 6.33 5.44
N ALA A 56 -1.39 6.84 6.65
CA ALA A 56 -2.76 7.16 7.05
C ALA A 56 -3.34 8.27 6.16
N ARG A 57 -4.56 8.05 5.65
CA ARG A 57 -5.28 8.97 4.78
C ARG A 57 -6.76 8.94 5.07
N PHE A 58 -7.39 10.10 5.05
CA PHE A 58 -8.85 10.15 4.93
C PHE A 58 -9.33 9.66 3.57
N TYR A 59 -10.48 9.04 3.57
CA TYR A 59 -11.18 8.50 2.41
C TYR A 59 -12.68 8.76 2.54
N GLN A 60 -13.45 8.70 1.44
CA GLN A 60 -14.92 8.87 1.43
C GLN A 60 -15.41 10.10 2.22
N ASN A 61 -15.04 11.29 1.77
CA ASN A 61 -15.42 12.55 2.43
C ASN A 61 -15.01 12.68 3.90
N GLU A 62 -13.85 12.09 4.24
CA GLU A 62 -13.26 12.16 5.58
C GLU A 62 -14.01 11.33 6.66
N SER A 63 -14.99 10.51 6.28
CA SER A 63 -15.67 9.56 7.19
C SER A 63 -14.95 8.22 7.32
N HIS A 64 -13.89 7.99 6.54
CA HIS A 64 -13.09 6.77 6.58
C HIS A 64 -11.61 7.11 6.68
N ILE A 65 -10.84 6.20 7.27
CA ILE A 65 -9.38 6.27 7.31
C ILE A 65 -8.82 4.98 6.71
N THR A 66 -7.85 5.13 5.82
CA THR A 66 -7.07 4.00 5.31
C THR A 66 -5.62 4.16 5.74
N MET A 67 -4.95 3.06 6.08
CA MET A 67 -3.53 3.05 6.46
C MET A 67 -2.92 1.67 6.26
N PHE A 68 -1.60 1.62 6.25
CA PHE A 68 -0.85 0.39 6.43
C PHE A 68 -0.46 0.28 7.90
N ASP A 69 -0.98 -0.73 8.57
CA ASP A 69 -0.68 -1.07 9.94
C ASP A 69 0.47 -2.08 9.95
N ASN A 70 1.63 -1.65 10.40
CA ASN A 70 2.80 -2.53 10.51
C ASN A 70 2.68 -3.51 11.67
N HIS A 71 1.84 -3.21 12.64
CA HIS A 71 1.55 -4.05 13.80
C HIS A 71 2.82 -4.52 14.53
N GLY A 72 3.75 -3.59 14.79
CA GLY A 72 5.05 -3.90 15.38
C GLY A 72 4.94 -4.53 16.77
N GLU A 73 5.86 -5.42 17.09
CA GLU A 73 5.93 -6.24 18.31
C GLU A 73 5.89 -5.49 19.65
N HIS A 74 5.96 -4.15 19.64
CA HIS A 74 6.24 -3.38 20.85
C HIS A 74 5.02 -2.89 21.63
N THR A 75 3.79 -3.18 21.19
CA THR A 75 2.59 -2.70 21.90
C THR A 75 2.10 -3.63 23.00
N GLY A 76 2.59 -4.86 23.06
CA GLY A 76 2.16 -5.84 24.07
C GLY A 76 0.69 -6.27 23.98
N THR A 77 -0.03 -5.80 22.97
CA THR A 77 -1.47 -6.02 22.80
C THR A 77 -1.81 -7.03 21.72
N CYS A 78 -0.81 -7.58 21.05
CA CYS A 78 -1.02 -8.60 20.04
C CYS A 78 -1.73 -9.83 20.60
N ARG A 79 -2.98 -10.02 20.20
CA ARG A 79 -3.81 -11.09 20.79
C ARG A 79 -3.63 -12.44 20.14
N GLU A 80 -3.29 -12.55 18.86
CA GLU A 80 -3.11 -13.87 18.21
C GLU A 80 -2.15 -13.86 17.02
N THR A 81 -2.10 -12.83 16.23
CA THR A 81 -1.17 -12.73 15.09
C THR A 81 -0.87 -11.27 14.81
N CYS A 82 0.32 -10.82 15.16
CA CYS A 82 0.78 -9.44 14.87
C CYS A 82 1.16 -9.26 13.41
N LEU A 83 0.28 -9.62 12.50
CA LEU A 83 0.56 -9.51 11.08
C LEU A 83 0.29 -8.08 10.58
N SER A 84 1.24 -7.57 9.82
CA SER A 84 1.05 -6.33 9.09
C SER A 84 -0.13 -6.43 8.13
N ARG A 85 -0.91 -5.36 8.04
CA ARG A 85 -2.15 -5.33 7.25
C ARG A 85 -2.41 -3.98 6.60
N GLY A 86 -3.06 -3.98 5.46
CA GLY A 86 -3.81 -2.82 5.01
C GLY A 86 -5.07 -2.69 5.87
N LEU A 87 -5.32 -1.53 6.46
CA LEU A 87 -6.45 -1.32 7.36
C LEU A 87 -7.36 -0.20 6.83
N HIS A 88 -8.65 -0.50 6.72
CA HIS A 88 -9.69 0.43 6.33
C HIS A 88 -10.69 0.56 7.48
N LEU A 89 -10.76 1.75 8.04
CA LEU A 89 -11.63 2.13 9.16
C LEU A 89 -12.74 3.06 8.69
N GLU A 90 -13.90 2.96 9.31
CA GLU A 90 -14.94 3.97 9.30
C GLU A 90 -14.98 4.66 10.65
N ILE A 91 -15.06 5.97 10.66
CA ILE A 91 -15.12 6.81 11.86
C ILE A 91 -16.38 7.64 11.86
N ASP A 92 -16.94 7.83 13.05
CA ASP A 92 -17.98 8.81 13.32
C ASP A 92 -17.45 9.78 14.38
N GLU A 93 -17.16 11.01 13.95
CA GLU A 93 -16.62 12.05 14.82
C GLU A 93 -17.68 12.65 15.78
N GLN A 94 -18.96 12.49 15.49
CA GLN A 94 -20.03 12.99 16.37
C GLN A 94 -20.29 12.01 17.51
N GLU A 95 -20.38 10.72 17.18
CA GLU A 95 -20.60 9.65 18.16
C GLU A 95 -19.29 9.14 18.77
N MET A 96 -18.13 9.63 18.30
CA MET A 96 -16.80 9.17 18.69
C MET A 96 -16.66 7.64 18.60
N THR A 97 -17.06 7.06 17.48
CA THR A 97 -17.00 5.62 17.24
C THR A 97 -16.09 5.30 16.06
N VAL A 98 -15.48 4.12 16.10
CA VAL A 98 -14.66 3.57 15.02
C VAL A 98 -14.95 2.10 14.81
N ARG A 99 -14.94 1.67 13.55
CA ARG A 99 -15.04 0.23 13.21
C ARG A 99 -14.15 -0.15 12.06
N VAL A 100 -13.73 -1.40 12.04
CA VAL A 100 -13.05 -2.00 10.91
C VAL A 100 -14.06 -2.22 9.78
N VAL A 101 -13.79 -1.63 8.62
CA VAL A 101 -14.51 -1.92 7.38
C VAL A 101 -13.87 -3.12 6.70
N LYS A 102 -12.53 -3.11 6.58
CA LYS A 102 -11.79 -4.18 5.92
C LYS A 102 -10.34 -4.23 6.38
N GLU A 103 -9.80 -5.45 6.38
CA GLU A 103 -8.41 -5.77 6.60
C GLU A 103 -7.86 -6.54 5.39
N TYR A 104 -6.64 -6.19 4.96
CA TYR A 104 -5.97 -6.81 3.82
C TYR A 104 -4.64 -7.37 4.29
N PHE A 105 -4.56 -8.69 4.39
CA PHE A 105 -3.36 -9.41 4.78
C PHE A 105 -2.65 -9.97 3.55
N HIS A 106 -1.32 -10.02 3.59
CA HIS A 106 -0.56 -10.71 2.56
C HIS A 106 -1.00 -12.17 2.46
N PRO A 107 -1.14 -12.75 1.24
CA PRO A 107 -1.53 -14.16 1.08
C PRO A 107 -0.65 -15.12 1.88
N ASP A 108 0.66 -14.89 1.90
CA ASP A 108 1.64 -15.71 2.63
C ASP A 108 1.82 -15.29 4.09
N ARG A 109 0.96 -14.42 4.63
CA ARG A 109 0.97 -14.00 6.03
C ARG A 109 2.32 -13.42 6.48
N VAL A 110 2.92 -12.56 5.67
CA VAL A 110 4.22 -11.93 5.95
C VAL A 110 4.06 -10.57 6.63
N ASP A 111 5.06 -10.21 7.42
CA ASP A 111 5.13 -8.96 8.16
C ASP A 111 6.03 -7.94 7.50
N ALA A 112 5.83 -6.67 7.89
CA ALA A 112 6.68 -5.55 7.50
C ALA A 112 6.94 -4.65 8.70
N GLY A 113 8.13 -4.68 9.26
CA GLY A 113 8.50 -3.92 10.45
C GLY A 113 8.52 -2.40 10.26
N ALA A 114 8.55 -1.89 9.03
CA ALA A 114 8.56 -0.47 8.73
C ALA A 114 8.09 -0.17 7.30
N MET A 115 7.74 1.10 7.06
CA MET A 115 7.28 1.59 5.76
C MET A 115 5.95 0.95 5.36
N GLY A 116 5.60 1.03 4.09
CA GLY A 116 4.38 0.45 3.57
C GLY A 116 3.35 1.47 3.16
N GLY A 117 2.31 1.00 2.51
CA GLY A 117 1.30 1.88 1.97
C GLY A 117 -0.02 1.18 1.68
N PHE A 118 -1.06 1.98 1.66
CA PHE A 118 -2.42 1.62 1.27
C PHE A 118 -2.91 2.62 0.24
N GLN A 119 -3.39 2.15 -0.88
CA GLN A 119 -3.98 2.99 -1.92
C GLN A 119 -5.31 2.40 -2.38
N SER A 120 -6.39 3.16 -2.22
CA SER A 120 -7.65 2.87 -2.91
C SER A 120 -7.52 3.26 -4.38
N LEU A 121 -7.86 2.34 -5.28
CA LEU A 121 -7.78 2.54 -6.72
C LEU A 121 -9.12 3.00 -7.31
N PRO A 122 -9.14 3.72 -8.43
CA PRO A 122 -10.38 4.10 -9.11
C PRO A 122 -11.25 2.91 -9.54
N SER A 123 -10.66 1.73 -9.73
CA SER A 123 -11.37 0.48 -10.02
C SER A 123 -12.18 -0.07 -8.84
N GLY A 124 -12.02 0.48 -7.63
CA GLY A 124 -12.51 -0.07 -6.38
C GLY A 124 -11.55 -1.07 -5.73
N ASN A 125 -10.52 -1.51 -6.42
CA ASN A 125 -9.48 -2.35 -5.85
C ASN A 125 -8.60 -1.58 -4.84
N VAL A 126 -7.81 -2.32 -4.08
CA VAL A 126 -6.88 -1.78 -3.09
C VAL A 126 -5.47 -2.30 -3.37
N MET A 127 -4.51 -1.39 -3.45
CA MET A 127 -3.09 -1.70 -3.50
C MET A 127 -2.49 -1.55 -2.12
N THR A 128 -1.87 -2.60 -1.60
CA THR A 128 -1.08 -2.56 -0.36
C THR A 128 0.38 -2.90 -0.63
N ALA A 129 1.28 -2.24 0.07
CA ALA A 129 2.72 -2.48 -0.03
C ALA A 129 3.29 -2.76 1.35
N TRP A 130 4.10 -3.81 1.46
CA TRP A 130 4.72 -4.27 2.71
C TRP A 130 6.07 -3.59 3.01
N GLY A 131 6.36 -2.47 2.38
CA GLY A 131 7.47 -1.58 2.71
C GLY A 131 8.83 -2.26 2.81
N HIS A 132 9.21 -2.56 4.03
CA HIS A 132 10.50 -3.21 4.36
C HIS A 132 10.56 -4.66 3.85
N THR A 133 9.42 -5.32 3.70
CA THR A 133 9.30 -6.61 3.02
C THR A 133 9.07 -6.35 1.53
N PRO A 134 9.87 -6.96 0.62
CA PRO A 134 9.85 -6.61 -0.79
C PRO A 134 8.63 -7.17 -1.55
N ALA A 135 7.44 -6.87 -1.06
CA ALA A 135 6.18 -7.36 -1.60
C ALA A 135 5.13 -6.26 -1.69
N PHE A 136 4.24 -6.38 -2.67
CA PHE A 136 3.01 -5.60 -2.75
C PHE A 136 1.91 -6.40 -3.43
N VAL A 137 0.68 -6.17 -3.02
CA VAL A 137 -0.48 -6.95 -3.46
C VAL A 137 -1.61 -5.99 -3.84
N GLU A 138 -2.26 -6.27 -4.96
CA GLU A 138 -3.55 -5.68 -5.30
C GLU A 138 -4.66 -6.64 -4.93
N PHE A 139 -5.65 -6.13 -4.23
CA PHE A 139 -6.84 -6.87 -3.83
C PHE A 139 -8.07 -6.27 -4.47
N THR A 140 -9.07 -7.09 -4.73
CA THR A 140 -10.44 -6.60 -4.88
C THR A 140 -10.93 -6.02 -3.56
N TYR A 141 -12.00 -5.23 -3.58
CA TYR A 141 -12.55 -4.62 -2.35
C TYR A 141 -12.93 -5.66 -1.29
N ASP A 142 -13.36 -6.85 -1.70
CA ASP A 142 -13.71 -7.95 -0.78
C ASP A 142 -12.49 -8.68 -0.20
N GLY A 143 -11.26 -8.32 -0.62
CA GLY A 143 -10.02 -8.86 -0.09
C GLY A 143 -9.43 -10.03 -0.85
N THR A 144 -9.96 -10.35 -2.05
CA THR A 144 -9.37 -11.37 -2.92
C THR A 144 -8.11 -10.80 -3.60
N PRO A 145 -6.92 -11.43 -3.49
CA PRO A 145 -5.74 -10.98 -4.19
C PRO A 145 -5.87 -11.22 -5.69
N VAL A 146 -5.62 -10.18 -6.49
CA VAL A 146 -5.66 -10.24 -7.97
C VAL A 146 -4.30 -9.99 -8.60
N MET A 147 -3.35 -9.46 -7.86
CA MET A 147 -1.96 -9.34 -8.26
C MET A 147 -1.10 -9.43 -7.01
N ASP A 148 -0.11 -10.32 -7.02
CA ASP A 148 0.88 -10.47 -5.95
C ASP A 148 2.27 -10.36 -6.58
N VAL A 149 3.06 -9.41 -6.10
CA VAL A 149 4.39 -9.15 -6.63
C VAL A 149 5.42 -9.17 -5.51
N GLN A 150 6.32 -10.11 -5.63
CA GLN A 150 7.50 -10.22 -4.78
C GLN A 150 8.74 -9.75 -5.56
N ARG A 151 9.47 -8.77 -5.04
CA ARG A 151 10.66 -8.17 -5.67
C ARG A 151 11.98 -8.66 -5.10
N GLY A 152 11.94 -9.55 -4.11
CA GLY A 152 13.12 -10.09 -3.43
C GLY A 152 12.73 -11.23 -2.50
N LYS A 153 13.71 -11.80 -1.80
CA LYS A 153 13.48 -12.91 -0.88
C LYS A 153 12.72 -12.43 0.37
N ILE A 154 11.58 -13.04 0.66
CA ILE A 154 10.83 -12.83 1.91
C ILE A 154 11.43 -13.73 3.00
N GLY A 155 11.60 -13.21 4.23
CA GLY A 155 12.06 -13.99 5.38
C GLY A 155 13.55 -14.35 5.40
N GLY A 156 14.34 -13.80 4.52
CA GLY A 156 15.80 -13.88 4.58
C GLY A 156 16.34 -12.84 5.57
N GLY A 157 16.72 -13.25 6.78
CA GLY A 157 17.26 -12.37 7.83
C GLY A 157 18.29 -11.38 7.30
N THR A 158 18.41 -10.24 8.01
CA THR A 158 19.35 -9.14 7.81
C THR A 158 19.40 -8.54 6.40
N GLN A 159 18.68 -7.43 6.24
CA GLN A 159 18.77 -6.50 5.13
C GLN A 159 18.50 -7.09 3.73
N ASN A 160 17.21 -7.22 3.43
CA ASN A 160 16.82 -7.18 2.03
C ASN A 160 17.21 -5.78 1.51
N ASP A 161 18.18 -5.70 0.61
CA ASP A 161 18.56 -4.48 -0.10
C ASP A 161 17.42 -3.94 -1.01
N MET A 162 16.29 -4.64 -1.04
CA MET A 162 15.12 -4.34 -1.87
C MET A 162 13.90 -4.02 -1.03
N PHE A 163 13.82 -2.82 -0.53
CA PHE A 163 12.62 -2.28 0.11
C PHE A 163 11.95 -1.21 -0.76
N ALA A 164 10.68 -0.92 -0.49
CA ALA A 164 10.00 0.22 -1.08
C ALA A 164 9.31 1.04 0.01
N TYR A 165 9.61 2.32 0.10
CA TYR A 165 8.92 3.19 1.05
C TYR A 165 7.39 3.11 0.86
N ARG A 166 6.94 3.18 -0.40
CA ARG A 166 5.54 3.01 -0.83
C ARG A 166 5.49 2.47 -2.25
N VAL A 167 4.37 1.86 -2.61
CA VAL A 167 4.05 1.49 -3.99
C VAL A 167 2.74 2.15 -4.36
N HIS A 168 2.70 2.75 -5.53
CA HIS A 168 1.49 3.34 -6.09
C HIS A 168 1.23 2.76 -7.47
N LYS A 169 -0.03 2.51 -7.77
CA LYS A 169 -0.52 2.15 -9.09
C LYS A 169 -1.25 3.35 -9.69
N SER A 170 -0.90 3.70 -10.91
CA SER A 170 -1.52 4.80 -11.65
C SER A 170 -1.53 4.48 -13.15
N ASP A 171 -2.40 5.14 -13.88
CA ASP A 171 -2.32 5.14 -15.33
C ASP A 171 -1.00 5.82 -15.75
N TRP A 172 -0.31 5.17 -16.67
CA TRP A 172 0.96 5.65 -17.19
C TRP A 172 1.06 5.45 -18.69
N LYS A 173 1.49 6.50 -19.39
CA LYS A 173 1.84 6.46 -20.81
C LYS A 173 3.30 6.81 -21.00
N GLY A 174 4.09 5.80 -21.29
CA GLY A 174 5.51 5.95 -21.57
C GLY A 174 5.75 6.15 -23.07
N ARG A 175 6.51 7.19 -23.40
CA ARG A 175 6.97 7.49 -24.77
C ARG A 175 8.48 7.73 -24.75
N PRO A 176 9.28 6.66 -24.75
CA PRO A 176 10.73 6.80 -24.74
C PRO A 176 11.23 7.59 -25.94
N THR A 177 12.23 8.42 -25.74
CA THR A 177 12.87 9.22 -26.80
C THR A 177 13.99 8.48 -27.52
N TRP A 178 14.43 7.35 -26.98
CA TRP A 178 15.43 6.47 -27.58
C TRP A 178 14.79 5.45 -28.50
N ALA A 179 15.60 4.91 -29.41
CA ALA A 179 15.16 3.85 -30.33
C ALA A 179 14.92 2.52 -29.58
N PRO A 180 14.01 1.66 -30.09
CA PRO A 180 13.87 0.30 -29.58
C PRO A 180 15.14 -0.51 -29.73
N SER A 181 15.38 -1.44 -28.84
CA SER A 181 16.46 -2.40 -28.91
C SER A 181 16.07 -3.58 -29.79
N LEU A 182 16.99 -4.04 -30.60
CA LEU A 182 16.83 -5.18 -31.50
C LEU A 182 17.87 -6.26 -31.18
N ALA A 183 17.45 -7.52 -31.21
CA ALA A 183 18.33 -8.66 -31.13
C ALA A 183 17.94 -9.68 -32.23
N LEU A 184 18.90 -10.12 -33.02
CA LEU A 184 18.72 -11.14 -34.04
C LEU A 184 19.31 -12.46 -33.56
N GLU A 185 18.47 -13.48 -33.49
CA GLU A 185 18.91 -14.86 -33.29
C GLU A 185 19.23 -15.48 -34.64
N ALA A 186 20.43 -16.10 -34.75
CA ALA A 186 20.86 -16.71 -35.97
C ALA A 186 19.85 -17.73 -36.52
N PRO A 187 19.76 -17.92 -37.84
CA PRO A 187 18.85 -18.88 -38.43
C PRO A 187 19.08 -20.30 -37.90
N ASP A 188 17.98 -20.95 -37.54
CA ASP A 188 18.00 -22.39 -37.26
C ASP A 188 18.39 -23.14 -38.52
N LYS A 189 19.41 -23.99 -38.43
CA LYS A 189 19.99 -24.77 -39.55
C LYS A 189 18.97 -25.71 -40.23
N ASN A 190 17.88 -26.08 -39.50
CA ASN A 190 16.88 -27.00 -39.99
C ASN A 190 15.66 -26.28 -40.63
N THR A 191 15.38 -25.07 -40.21
CA THR A 191 14.20 -24.32 -40.67
C THR A 191 14.54 -23.12 -41.53
N ASN A 192 15.80 -22.69 -41.54
CA ASN A 192 16.30 -21.48 -42.21
C ASN A 192 15.55 -20.19 -41.72
N ASN A 193 14.94 -20.25 -40.55
CA ASN A 193 14.22 -19.13 -39.96
C ASN A 193 15.08 -18.41 -38.94
N ALA A 194 15.23 -17.11 -39.11
CA ALA A 194 15.80 -16.22 -38.10
C ALA A 194 14.72 -15.68 -37.19
N LYS A 195 15.06 -15.40 -35.91
CA LYS A 195 14.15 -14.74 -35.00
C LYS A 195 14.65 -13.34 -34.71
N LEU A 196 13.75 -12.37 -34.80
CA LEU A 196 14.00 -10.98 -34.41
C LEU A 196 13.27 -10.68 -33.12
N TRP A 197 14.04 -10.29 -32.12
CA TRP A 197 13.51 -9.82 -30.85
C TRP A 197 13.52 -8.29 -30.80
N VAL A 198 12.40 -7.69 -30.43
CA VAL A 198 12.25 -6.24 -30.35
C VAL A 198 11.80 -5.86 -28.95
N SER A 199 12.47 -4.91 -28.33
CA SER A 199 12.09 -4.37 -27.02
C SER A 199 12.22 -2.86 -27.04
N TRP A 200 11.17 -2.16 -26.58
CA TRP A 200 11.22 -0.73 -26.36
C TRP A 200 10.87 -0.45 -24.90
N ASN A 201 11.88 -0.55 -24.06
CA ASN A 201 11.71 -0.43 -22.62
C ASN A 201 11.09 0.92 -22.23
N GLY A 202 10.01 0.87 -21.44
CA GLY A 202 9.26 2.03 -20.99
C GLY A 202 8.18 2.52 -21.96
N ALA A 203 8.05 1.98 -23.18
CA ALA A 203 6.94 2.28 -24.07
C ALA A 203 5.67 1.49 -23.64
N THR A 204 4.52 2.17 -23.58
CA THR A 204 3.24 1.54 -23.17
C THR A 204 2.21 1.44 -24.27
N ASP A 205 2.27 2.31 -25.28
CA ASP A 205 1.28 2.41 -26.35
C ASP A 205 1.84 1.91 -27.70
N ILE A 206 2.36 0.68 -27.74
CA ILE A 206 2.86 0.07 -28.99
C ILE A 206 1.70 -0.59 -29.73
N ALA A 207 1.26 0.01 -30.82
CA ALA A 207 0.17 -0.52 -31.62
C ALA A 207 0.63 -1.65 -32.56
N LYS A 208 1.83 -1.56 -33.13
CA LYS A 208 2.39 -2.56 -34.05
C LYS A 208 3.90 -2.40 -34.21
N TRP A 209 4.54 -3.46 -34.63
CA TRP A 209 5.90 -3.46 -35.13
C TRP A 209 5.87 -3.65 -36.65
N ALA A 210 6.75 -2.97 -37.36
CA ALA A 210 6.96 -3.17 -38.78
C ALA A 210 8.45 -3.41 -39.02
N VAL A 211 8.77 -4.48 -39.73
CA VAL A 211 10.12 -4.78 -40.21
C VAL A 211 10.16 -4.33 -41.64
N VAL A 212 11.12 -3.46 -41.97
CA VAL A 212 11.36 -2.96 -43.34
C VAL A 212 12.73 -3.50 -43.77
N CYS A 213 12.75 -4.21 -44.90
CA CYS A 213 13.96 -4.78 -45.52
C CYS A 213 14.41 -3.91 -46.68
#